data_2f700aa94ff35fa423c0c1ab0fbf3bed
#
_entry.id   2f700aa94ff35fa423c0c1ab0fbf3bed
#
_cell.length_a   1.000
_cell.length_b   1.000
_cell.length_c   1.000
_cell.angle_alpha   90.00
_cell.angle_beta   90.00
_cell.angle_gamma   90.00
#
_symmetry.space_group_name_H-M   'P 1'
#
loop_
_entity.id
_entity.type
_entity.pdbx_description
1 polymer ?
#
loop_
_entity_poly.entity_id
_entity_poly.type
_entity_poly.pdbx_seq_one_letter_code
_entity_poly.pdbx_strand_id
1 'polypeptide(L)'
;MASRAALRVVSNFRAGQKSGHLDDLDLSLFRSILTSAGRGLGRSTGIDWSKICLSAADDAAETAASPSIQGASKHAAESSADASYSAGNISLDTSAEAAARSVGYSTFTFRRSTGGAVKWDAEHLEILSQTPVWGLGKVPDAIMQNHKKVIIALRANPAWGFWLRFYNGMWNGTFTDWDLALEVIQIEQAVWEKGYVHVGAMIAGIEARMRTAVAPPLVRNELADAFVVDAESPLPDELLDYIKERVGAH
;
A
#
# COMPACT_ATOMS: atom_id res chain seq x y z
N MET A 1 -2.80 -3.56 -12.83
CA MET A 1 -4.10 -2.92 -13.22
C MET A 1 -5.21 -3.16 -12.20
N ALA A 2 -5.56 -4.40 -11.87
CA ALA A 2 -6.68 -4.73 -10.99
C ALA A 2 -6.62 -4.04 -9.62
N SER A 3 -5.49 -4.05 -8.92
CA SER A 3 -5.28 -3.34 -7.65
C SER A 3 -5.53 -1.84 -7.74
N ARG A 4 -5.17 -1.21 -8.85
CA ARG A 4 -5.44 0.23 -9.08
C ARG A 4 -6.93 0.48 -9.32
N ALA A 5 -7.61 -0.40 -10.04
CA ALA A 5 -9.06 -0.34 -10.22
C ALA A 5 -9.78 -0.44 -8.86
N ALA A 6 -9.39 -1.41 -8.03
CA ALA A 6 -9.92 -1.59 -6.69
C ALA A 6 -9.64 -0.35 -5.79
N LEU A 7 -8.43 0.21 -5.86
CA LEU A 7 -8.06 1.38 -5.07
C LEU A 7 -8.89 2.64 -5.44
N ARG A 8 -9.28 2.80 -6.70
CA ARG A 8 -10.17 3.91 -7.14
C ARG A 8 -11.53 3.87 -6.47
N VAL A 9 -12.04 2.69 -6.17
CA VAL A 9 -13.39 2.52 -5.61
C VAL A 9 -13.42 2.34 -4.12
N VAL A 10 -12.28 2.09 -3.45
CA VAL A 10 -12.23 1.89 -1.99
C VAL A 10 -12.77 3.10 -1.22
N SER A 11 -12.62 4.30 -1.76
CA SER A 11 -13.19 5.52 -1.18
C SER A 11 -14.72 5.49 -1.10
N ASN A 12 -15.39 4.72 -1.97
CA ASN A 12 -16.84 4.55 -1.94
C ASN A 12 -17.30 3.56 -0.91
N PHE A 13 -16.46 2.59 -0.53
CA PHE A 13 -16.77 1.68 0.54
C PHE A 13 -17.17 2.46 1.80
N ARG A 14 -16.41 3.50 2.12
CA ARG A 14 -16.68 4.38 3.26
C ARG A 14 -17.86 5.33 3.08
N ALA A 15 -18.15 5.75 1.87
CA ALA A 15 -19.25 6.68 1.62
C ALA A 15 -20.63 6.09 2.00
N GLY A 16 -20.78 4.76 1.98
CA GLY A 16 -21.99 4.04 2.35
C GLY A 16 -22.08 3.66 3.84
N GLN A 17 -20.98 3.79 4.60
CA GLN A 17 -20.96 3.42 6.01
C GLN A 17 -21.35 4.58 6.92
N LYS A 18 -22.17 4.28 7.95
CA LYS A 18 -22.64 5.28 8.93
C LYS A 18 -21.62 5.58 10.01
N SER A 19 -20.66 4.67 10.27
CA SER A 19 -19.62 4.86 11.28
C SER A 19 -18.50 5.75 10.74
N GLY A 20 -18.03 6.70 11.54
CA GLY A 20 -16.86 7.52 11.22
C GLY A 20 -15.51 6.78 11.40
N HIS A 21 -15.52 5.58 11.96
CA HIS A 21 -14.33 4.80 12.30
C HIS A 21 -14.10 3.65 11.32
N LEU A 22 -12.83 3.35 11.05
CA LEU A 22 -12.40 2.17 10.29
C LEU A 22 -12.52 0.92 11.17
N ASP A 23 -12.87 -0.19 10.55
CA ASP A 23 -13.08 -1.48 11.20
C ASP A 23 -12.44 -2.65 10.43
N ASP A 24 -12.73 -3.87 10.83
CA ASP A 24 -12.14 -5.06 10.22
C ASP A 24 -12.60 -5.28 8.77
N LEU A 25 -13.77 -4.76 8.38
CA LEU A 25 -14.23 -4.80 6.99
C LEU A 25 -13.35 -3.91 6.09
N ASP A 26 -12.96 -2.73 6.58
CA ASP A 26 -12.00 -1.87 5.87
C ASP A 26 -10.63 -2.57 5.76
N LEU A 27 -10.19 -3.28 6.81
CA LEU A 27 -8.93 -4.00 6.83
C LEU A 27 -8.85 -5.06 5.73
N SER A 28 -9.91 -5.85 5.54
CA SER A 28 -9.94 -6.89 4.52
C SER A 28 -9.79 -6.33 3.10
N LEU A 29 -10.40 -5.17 2.83
CA LEU A 29 -10.24 -4.49 1.54
C LEU A 29 -8.81 -4.00 1.33
N PHE A 30 -8.24 -3.33 2.32
CA PHE A 30 -6.86 -2.85 2.22
C PHE A 30 -5.86 -3.98 2.07
N ARG A 31 -6.04 -5.08 2.82
CA ARG A 31 -5.23 -6.30 2.68
C ARG A 31 -5.27 -6.84 1.25
N SER A 32 -6.47 -7.00 0.71
CA SER A 32 -6.68 -7.52 -0.64
C SER A 32 -6.00 -6.64 -1.71
N ILE A 33 -6.12 -5.32 -1.61
CA ILE A 33 -5.47 -4.39 -2.53
C ILE A 33 -3.94 -4.45 -2.38
N LEU A 34 -3.43 -4.52 -1.14
CA LEU A 34 -2.00 -4.59 -0.86
C LEU A 34 -1.38 -5.86 -1.43
N THR A 35 -2.01 -7.03 -1.22
CA THR A 35 -1.50 -8.31 -1.74
C THR A 35 -1.47 -8.33 -3.26
N SER A 36 -2.54 -7.84 -3.91
CA SER A 36 -2.60 -7.70 -5.37
C SER A 36 -1.53 -6.75 -5.92
N ALA A 37 -1.29 -5.62 -5.25
CA ALA A 37 -0.26 -4.67 -5.65
C ALA A 37 1.15 -5.23 -5.45
N GLY A 38 1.41 -5.87 -4.31
CA GLY A 38 2.71 -6.48 -3.99
C GLY A 38 3.08 -7.60 -4.96
N ARG A 39 2.12 -8.46 -5.32
CA ARG A 39 2.34 -9.50 -6.35
C ARG A 39 2.71 -8.89 -7.69
N GLY A 40 2.09 -7.76 -8.06
CA GLY A 40 2.35 -7.07 -9.32
C GLY A 40 3.76 -6.49 -9.47
N LEU A 41 4.50 -6.34 -8.36
CA LEU A 41 5.89 -5.87 -8.40
C LEU A 41 6.87 -6.92 -8.93
N GLY A 42 6.47 -8.19 -9.02
CA GLY A 42 7.37 -9.28 -9.42
C GLY A 42 8.55 -9.52 -8.46
N ARG A 43 8.55 -8.85 -7.31
CA ARG A 43 9.57 -9.00 -6.26
C ARG A 43 9.22 -10.20 -5.38
N SER A 44 10.21 -10.96 -5.03
CA SER A 44 10.28 -12.03 -4.05
C SER A 44 10.15 -13.46 -4.57
N THR A 45 11.27 -14.11 -4.46
CA THR A 45 11.41 -15.56 -4.37
C THR A 45 11.09 -15.98 -2.94
N GLY A 46 10.17 -16.93 -2.76
CA GLY A 46 9.89 -17.53 -1.45
C GLY A 46 8.54 -17.18 -0.80
N ILE A 47 7.77 -16.25 -1.36
CA ILE A 47 6.40 -15.98 -0.90
C ILE A 47 5.41 -16.91 -1.63
N ASP A 48 4.56 -17.60 -0.86
CA ASP A 48 3.41 -18.34 -1.42
C ASP A 48 2.27 -17.35 -1.77
N TRP A 49 2.48 -16.69 -2.90
CA TRP A 49 1.52 -15.69 -3.40
C TRP A 49 0.13 -16.25 -3.62
N SER A 50 0.02 -17.51 -4.09
CA SER A 50 -1.28 -18.12 -4.34
C SER A 50 -2.08 -18.21 -3.05
N LYS A 51 -1.49 -18.76 -1.99
CA LYS A 51 -2.14 -18.88 -0.69
C LYS A 51 -2.53 -17.53 -0.11
N ILE A 52 -1.62 -16.57 -0.11
CA ILE A 52 -1.84 -15.25 0.53
C ILE A 52 -2.89 -14.45 -0.22
N CYS A 53 -2.80 -14.39 -1.54
CA CYS A 53 -3.75 -13.60 -2.33
C CYS A 53 -5.15 -14.23 -2.33
N LEU A 54 -5.27 -15.56 -2.36
CA LEU A 54 -6.57 -16.22 -2.27
C LEU A 54 -7.21 -15.99 -0.91
N SER A 55 -6.46 -16.12 0.19
CA SER A 55 -6.97 -15.82 1.52
C SER A 55 -7.44 -14.36 1.65
N ALA A 56 -6.68 -13.42 1.13
CA ALA A 56 -7.08 -12.00 1.12
C ALA A 56 -8.30 -11.73 0.23
N ALA A 57 -8.47 -12.50 -0.86
CA ALA A 57 -9.65 -12.41 -1.72
C ALA A 57 -10.90 -12.95 -1.01
N ASP A 58 -10.78 -14.06 -0.28
CA ASP A 58 -11.87 -14.65 0.49
C ASP A 58 -12.36 -13.67 1.58
N ASP A 59 -11.45 -13.05 2.35
CA ASP A 59 -11.80 -12.05 3.37
C ASP A 59 -12.56 -10.85 2.76
N ALA A 60 -12.12 -10.36 1.60
CA ALA A 60 -12.79 -9.25 0.92
C ALA A 60 -14.13 -9.66 0.31
N ALA A 61 -14.26 -10.90 -0.18
CA ALA A 61 -15.52 -11.46 -0.69
C ALA A 61 -16.54 -11.66 0.44
N GLU A 62 -16.11 -12.12 1.61
CA GLU A 62 -16.97 -12.22 2.79
C GLU A 62 -17.47 -10.83 3.22
N THR A 63 -16.59 -9.82 3.18
CA THR A 63 -16.97 -8.42 3.39
C THR A 63 -18.07 -7.99 2.42
N ALA A 64 -17.93 -8.31 1.11
CA ALA A 64 -18.91 -7.97 0.10
C ALA A 64 -20.27 -8.69 0.32
N ALA A 65 -20.24 -9.90 0.90
CA ALA A 65 -21.42 -10.69 1.24
C ALA A 65 -22.13 -10.22 2.52
N SER A 66 -21.50 -9.37 3.32
CA SER A 66 -22.08 -8.87 4.57
C SER A 66 -23.38 -8.11 4.31
N PRO A 67 -24.48 -8.41 5.06
CA PRO A 67 -25.75 -7.71 4.91
C PRO A 67 -25.67 -6.20 5.21
N SER A 68 -24.66 -5.77 5.96
CA SER A 68 -24.43 -4.36 6.28
C SER A 68 -23.84 -3.57 5.11
N ILE A 69 -23.31 -4.25 4.09
CA ILE A 69 -22.63 -3.67 2.95
C ILE A 69 -23.52 -3.70 1.71
N GLN A 70 -23.84 -2.54 1.14
CA GLN A 70 -24.73 -2.41 -0.01
C GLN A 70 -24.23 -1.40 -1.03
N GLY A 71 -24.78 -1.46 -2.24
CA GLY A 71 -24.53 -0.49 -3.31
C GLY A 71 -23.05 -0.34 -3.67
N ALA A 72 -22.57 0.88 -3.72
CA ALA A 72 -21.20 1.18 -4.11
C ALA A 72 -20.13 0.57 -3.19
N SER A 73 -20.45 0.39 -1.90
CA SER A 73 -19.55 -0.25 -0.94
C SER A 73 -19.37 -1.74 -1.25
N LYS A 74 -20.46 -2.43 -1.63
CA LYS A 74 -20.40 -3.84 -2.07
C LYS A 74 -19.50 -3.97 -3.31
N HIS A 75 -19.71 -3.14 -4.32
CA HIS A 75 -18.87 -3.18 -5.53
C HIS A 75 -17.40 -2.86 -5.25
N ALA A 76 -17.09 -2.03 -4.27
CA ALA A 76 -15.70 -1.78 -3.87
C ALA A 76 -15.07 -3.04 -3.24
N ALA A 77 -15.81 -3.77 -2.41
CA ALA A 77 -15.35 -5.02 -1.81
C ALA A 77 -15.19 -6.12 -2.87
N GLU A 78 -16.14 -6.30 -3.77
CA GLU A 78 -16.07 -7.23 -4.90
C GLU A 78 -14.86 -6.92 -5.81
N SER A 79 -14.63 -5.63 -6.12
CA SER A 79 -13.47 -5.21 -6.92
C SER A 79 -12.14 -5.55 -6.23
N SER A 80 -12.09 -5.40 -4.90
CA SER A 80 -10.89 -5.71 -4.11
C SER A 80 -10.64 -7.22 -4.06
N ALA A 81 -11.69 -8.03 -3.85
CA ALA A 81 -11.61 -9.48 -3.86
C ALA A 81 -11.10 -10.02 -5.21
N ASP A 82 -11.69 -9.56 -6.31
CA ASP A 82 -11.27 -9.96 -7.66
C ASP A 82 -9.84 -9.51 -8.01
N ALA A 83 -9.40 -8.36 -7.50
CA ALA A 83 -8.02 -7.91 -7.68
C ALA A 83 -7.02 -8.88 -7.03
N SER A 84 -7.30 -9.33 -5.80
CA SER A 84 -6.45 -10.27 -5.09
C SER A 84 -6.56 -11.68 -5.68
N TYR A 85 -7.75 -12.13 -6.03
CA TYR A 85 -7.98 -13.42 -6.70
C TYR A 85 -7.20 -13.51 -8.03
N SER A 86 -7.25 -12.45 -8.84
CA SER A 86 -6.46 -12.34 -10.07
C SER A 86 -4.95 -12.50 -9.81
N ALA A 87 -4.46 -11.90 -8.73
CA ALA A 87 -3.04 -11.93 -8.38
C ALA A 87 -2.59 -13.32 -7.85
N GLY A 88 -3.48 -14.06 -7.17
CA GLY A 88 -3.18 -15.38 -6.59
C GLY A 88 -3.31 -16.53 -7.57
N ASN A 89 -4.01 -16.35 -8.69
CA ASN A 89 -4.33 -17.46 -9.58
C ASN A 89 -3.16 -17.80 -10.52
N ILE A 90 -2.93 -19.09 -10.71
CA ILE A 90 -1.86 -19.62 -11.58
C ILE A 90 -2.35 -19.70 -13.05
N SER A 91 -3.66 -19.86 -13.24
CA SER A 91 -4.26 -19.90 -14.59
C SER A 91 -4.38 -18.50 -15.16
N LEU A 92 -3.78 -18.27 -16.33
CA LEU A 92 -3.84 -16.97 -17.02
C LEU A 92 -5.28 -16.57 -17.37
N ASP A 93 -6.12 -17.52 -17.80
CA ASP A 93 -7.50 -17.23 -18.18
C ASP A 93 -8.33 -16.80 -16.98
N THR A 94 -8.25 -17.54 -15.88
CA THR A 94 -8.97 -17.21 -14.63
C THR A 94 -8.46 -15.90 -14.02
N SER A 95 -7.17 -15.64 -14.08
CA SER A 95 -6.55 -14.40 -13.64
C SER A 95 -7.02 -13.20 -14.46
N ALA A 96 -7.07 -13.36 -15.79
CA ALA A 96 -7.54 -12.32 -16.70
C ALA A 96 -9.03 -12.00 -16.50
N GLU A 97 -9.86 -13.03 -16.29
CA GLU A 97 -11.28 -12.87 -16.02
C GLU A 97 -11.52 -12.12 -14.70
N ALA A 98 -10.84 -12.50 -13.62
CA ALA A 98 -10.94 -11.81 -12.33
C ALA A 98 -10.46 -10.36 -12.43
N ALA A 99 -9.36 -10.10 -13.15
CA ALA A 99 -8.90 -8.74 -13.39
C ALA A 99 -9.92 -7.90 -14.15
N ALA A 100 -10.58 -8.49 -15.16
CA ALA A 100 -11.64 -7.84 -15.92
C ALA A 100 -12.87 -7.53 -15.06
N ARG A 101 -13.28 -8.45 -14.15
CA ARG A 101 -14.35 -8.19 -13.19
C ARG A 101 -14.00 -7.05 -12.23
N SER A 102 -12.80 -7.03 -11.67
CA SER A 102 -12.33 -5.94 -10.81
C SER A 102 -12.44 -4.58 -11.51
N VAL A 103 -12.01 -4.50 -12.76
CA VAL A 103 -12.16 -3.29 -13.60
C VAL A 103 -13.64 -3.00 -13.85
N GLY A 104 -14.44 -4.02 -14.12
CA GLY A 104 -15.90 -3.89 -14.35
C GLY A 104 -16.62 -3.27 -13.16
N TYR A 105 -16.40 -3.74 -11.94
CA TYR A 105 -16.98 -3.16 -10.72
C TYR A 105 -16.53 -1.71 -10.51
N SER A 106 -15.27 -1.41 -10.77
CA SER A 106 -14.74 -0.05 -10.70
C SER A 106 -15.45 0.88 -11.70
N THR A 107 -15.63 0.46 -12.95
CA THR A 107 -16.28 1.26 -13.97
C THR A 107 -17.79 1.40 -13.75
N PHE A 108 -18.45 0.36 -13.26
CA PHE A 108 -19.87 0.40 -12.93
C PHE A 108 -20.18 1.43 -11.83
N THR A 109 -19.33 1.48 -10.83
CA THR A 109 -19.49 2.39 -9.69
C THR A 109 -19.41 3.87 -10.12
N PHE A 110 -18.64 4.21 -11.15
CA PHE A 110 -18.41 5.59 -11.58
C PHE A 110 -18.69 5.87 -13.07
N ARG A 111 -19.46 5.08 -13.70
CA ARG A 111 -19.94 5.01 -15.10
C ARG A 111 -19.12 5.73 -16.19
N ARG A 112 -18.58 6.91 -15.98
CA ARG A 112 -17.84 7.68 -17.04
C ARG A 112 -16.43 8.11 -16.64
N SER A 113 -16.15 8.24 -15.35
CA SER A 113 -14.90 8.84 -14.90
C SER A 113 -13.75 7.85 -14.75
N THR A 114 -14.03 6.57 -14.47
CA THR A 114 -12.98 5.54 -14.32
C THR A 114 -12.52 4.96 -15.66
N GLY A 115 -13.37 4.98 -16.69
CA GLY A 115 -13.03 4.43 -18.00
C GLY A 115 -11.77 5.06 -18.61
N GLY A 116 -11.63 6.37 -18.49
CA GLY A 116 -10.43 7.07 -18.94
C GLY A 116 -9.17 6.67 -18.16
N ALA A 117 -9.28 6.54 -16.84
CA ALA A 117 -8.17 6.15 -16.00
C ALA A 117 -7.75 4.68 -16.23
N VAL A 118 -8.72 3.78 -16.46
CA VAL A 118 -8.43 2.37 -16.81
C VAL A 118 -7.75 2.25 -18.18
N LYS A 119 -8.24 3.01 -19.17
CA LYS A 119 -7.59 3.08 -20.49
C LYS A 119 -6.15 3.59 -20.35
N TRP A 120 -5.95 4.63 -19.59
CA TRP A 120 -4.62 5.17 -19.33
C TRP A 120 -3.70 4.13 -18.68
N ASP A 121 -4.18 3.38 -17.66
CA ASP A 121 -3.43 2.29 -17.05
C ASP A 121 -3.02 1.21 -18.08
N ALA A 122 -3.92 0.87 -19.01
CA ALA A 122 -3.64 -0.13 -20.03
C ALA A 122 -2.57 0.31 -21.03
N GLU A 123 -2.46 1.60 -21.28
CA GLU A 123 -1.50 2.20 -22.18
C GLU A 123 -0.12 2.47 -21.54
N HIS A 124 0.00 2.37 -20.19
CA HIS A 124 1.19 2.77 -19.44
C HIS A 124 1.58 1.75 -18.36
N LEU A 125 1.53 0.45 -18.68
CA LEU A 125 1.75 -0.65 -17.73
C LEU A 125 3.10 -0.56 -16.99
N GLU A 126 4.13 -0.08 -17.68
CA GLU A 126 5.51 -0.05 -17.20
C GLU A 126 5.75 0.97 -16.07
N ILE A 127 4.91 1.99 -15.97
CA ILE A 127 5.09 3.07 -14.96
C ILE A 127 3.98 3.12 -13.89
N LEU A 128 3.09 2.12 -13.85
CA LEU A 128 1.92 2.14 -12.96
C LEU A 128 2.27 2.23 -11.47
N SER A 129 3.41 1.69 -11.06
CA SER A 129 3.85 1.72 -9.65
C SER A 129 4.30 3.10 -9.18
N GLN A 130 4.61 4.00 -10.13
CA GLN A 130 5.17 5.33 -9.87
C GLN A 130 4.23 6.46 -10.30
N THR A 131 2.99 6.13 -10.65
CA THR A 131 2.03 7.13 -11.14
C THR A 131 0.79 7.18 -10.26
N PRO A 132 0.19 8.36 -10.10
CA PRO A 132 -1.08 8.50 -9.38
C PRO A 132 -2.13 7.51 -9.88
N VAL A 133 -2.96 7.00 -8.99
CA VAL A 133 -4.04 6.04 -9.33
C VAL A 133 -4.95 6.56 -10.44
N TRP A 134 -5.11 7.87 -10.56
CA TRP A 134 -5.93 8.52 -11.60
C TRP A 134 -5.12 8.95 -12.83
N GLY A 135 -3.86 8.56 -12.95
CA GLY A 135 -2.96 9.01 -14.00
C GLY A 135 -2.83 10.55 -13.97
N LEU A 136 -2.77 11.17 -15.14
CA LEU A 136 -2.72 12.62 -15.28
C LEU A 136 -4.11 13.25 -15.40
N GLY A 137 -5.18 12.46 -15.29
CA GLY A 137 -6.56 12.92 -15.45
C GLY A 137 -7.09 13.64 -14.20
N LYS A 138 -8.12 14.47 -14.40
CA LYS A 138 -8.84 15.12 -13.29
C LYS A 138 -9.62 14.08 -12.51
N VAL A 139 -9.38 14.01 -11.19
CA VAL A 139 -10.19 13.20 -10.27
C VAL A 139 -11.59 13.82 -10.15
N PRO A 140 -12.67 13.06 -10.32
CA PRO A 140 -14.02 13.58 -10.11
C PRO A 140 -14.20 14.09 -8.67
N ASP A 141 -14.92 15.22 -8.52
CA ASP A 141 -15.05 15.91 -7.23
C ASP A 141 -15.67 15.01 -6.13
N ALA A 142 -16.66 14.19 -6.48
CA ALA A 142 -17.28 13.25 -5.54
C ALA A 142 -16.26 12.21 -5.01
N ILE A 143 -15.37 11.72 -5.87
CA ILE A 143 -14.31 10.78 -5.51
C ILE A 143 -13.27 11.48 -4.62
N MET A 144 -12.89 12.69 -4.96
CA MET A 144 -11.97 13.48 -4.16
C MET A 144 -12.53 13.74 -2.75
N GLN A 145 -13.83 14.02 -2.62
CA GLN A 145 -14.46 14.16 -1.31
C GLN A 145 -14.44 12.87 -0.50
N ASN A 146 -14.72 11.73 -1.14
CA ASN A 146 -14.65 10.42 -0.47
C ASN A 146 -13.21 10.06 -0.09
N HIS A 147 -12.22 10.33 -0.95
CA HIS A 147 -10.81 10.17 -0.63
C HIS A 147 -10.42 10.95 0.63
N LYS A 148 -10.82 12.22 0.74
CA LYS A 148 -10.58 13.04 1.95
C LYS A 148 -11.16 12.40 3.20
N LYS A 149 -12.38 11.82 3.13
CA LYS A 149 -13.00 11.11 4.27
C LYS A 149 -12.18 9.89 4.69
N VAL A 150 -11.68 9.11 3.73
CA VAL A 150 -10.80 7.95 4.01
C VAL A 150 -9.52 8.42 4.71
N ILE A 151 -8.86 9.45 4.21
CA ILE A 151 -7.64 10.00 4.83
C ILE A 151 -7.91 10.46 6.27
N ILE A 152 -9.03 11.14 6.52
CA ILE A 152 -9.40 11.57 7.87
C ILE A 152 -9.61 10.36 8.79
N ALA A 153 -10.32 9.34 8.33
CA ALA A 153 -10.57 8.14 9.11
C ALA A 153 -9.28 7.35 9.42
N LEU A 154 -8.39 7.20 8.44
CA LEU A 154 -7.08 6.56 8.63
C LEU A 154 -6.20 7.30 9.63
N ARG A 155 -6.26 8.64 9.67
CA ARG A 155 -5.51 9.46 10.63
C ARG A 155 -6.04 9.41 12.06
N ALA A 156 -7.31 9.07 12.22
CA ALA A 156 -7.96 9.11 13.53
C ALA A 156 -7.45 8.03 14.51
N ASN A 157 -6.80 6.96 13.99
CA ASN A 157 -6.32 5.87 14.82
C ASN A 157 -4.91 5.43 14.39
N PRO A 158 -3.91 5.43 15.29
CA PRO A 158 -2.53 5.03 14.98
C PRO A 158 -2.38 3.62 14.40
N ALA A 159 -3.27 2.68 14.71
CA ALA A 159 -3.26 1.32 14.15
C ALA A 159 -3.36 1.33 12.61
N TRP A 160 -3.86 2.40 12.04
CA TRP A 160 -3.99 2.60 10.58
C TRP A 160 -2.83 3.37 9.95
N GLY A 161 -1.74 3.64 10.68
CA GLY A 161 -0.63 4.47 10.20
C GLY A 161 0.04 3.94 8.93
N PHE A 162 0.30 2.64 8.84
CA PHE A 162 0.80 1.99 7.62
C PHE A 162 -0.19 2.14 6.45
N TRP A 163 -1.47 1.88 6.68
CA TRP A 163 -2.50 1.95 5.67
C TRP A 163 -2.73 3.36 5.14
N LEU A 164 -2.56 4.37 5.99
CA LEU A 164 -2.56 5.77 5.57
C LEU A 164 -1.43 6.06 4.57
N ARG A 165 -0.21 5.59 4.87
CA ARG A 165 0.93 5.78 3.96
C ARG A 165 0.73 5.02 2.66
N PHE A 166 0.31 3.75 2.75
CA PHE A 166 0.03 2.91 1.59
C PHE A 166 -1.05 3.55 0.70
N TYR A 167 -2.22 3.82 1.24
CA TYR A 167 -3.34 4.37 0.49
C TYR A 167 -3.01 5.72 -0.15
N ASN A 168 -2.49 6.64 0.63
CA ASN A 168 -2.13 7.98 0.14
C ASN A 168 -0.96 7.93 -0.85
N GLY A 169 0.03 7.10 -0.59
CA GLY A 169 1.18 6.90 -1.48
C GLY A 169 0.77 6.30 -2.83
N MET A 170 -0.08 5.27 -2.82
CA MET A 170 -0.63 4.69 -4.05
C MET A 170 -1.52 5.67 -4.80
N TRP A 171 -2.34 6.44 -4.08
CA TRP A 171 -3.19 7.48 -4.66
C TRP A 171 -2.38 8.51 -5.45
N ASN A 172 -1.25 8.93 -4.90
CA ASN A 172 -0.38 9.96 -5.48
C ASN A 172 0.76 9.39 -6.35
N GLY A 173 0.92 8.07 -6.44
CA GLY A 173 2.04 7.44 -7.15
C GLY A 173 3.39 7.61 -6.43
N THR A 174 3.38 7.79 -5.12
CA THR A 174 4.57 8.07 -4.31
C THR A 174 4.86 7.01 -3.24
N PHE A 175 4.18 5.88 -3.28
CA PHE A 175 4.42 4.79 -2.31
C PHE A 175 5.75 4.11 -2.60
N THR A 176 6.64 4.08 -1.61
CA THR A 176 7.99 3.52 -1.72
C THR A 176 8.30 2.41 -0.72
N ASP A 177 7.50 2.27 0.35
CA ASP A 177 7.74 1.32 1.45
C ASP A 177 7.40 -0.13 1.08
N TRP A 178 7.84 -0.58 -0.11
CA TRP A 178 7.49 -1.90 -0.63
C TRP A 178 8.11 -3.05 0.16
N ASP A 179 9.29 -2.84 0.75
CA ASP A 179 9.93 -3.87 1.58
C ASP A 179 9.10 -4.11 2.85
N LEU A 180 8.63 -3.05 3.51
CA LEU A 180 7.67 -3.15 4.62
C LEU A 180 6.35 -3.77 4.15
N ALA A 181 5.83 -3.37 3.00
CA ALA A 181 4.59 -3.92 2.44
C ALA A 181 4.68 -5.45 2.24
N LEU A 182 5.83 -5.95 1.76
CA LEU A 182 6.07 -7.39 1.59
C LEU A 182 6.12 -8.13 2.92
N GLU A 183 6.68 -7.54 3.98
CA GLU A 183 6.63 -8.11 5.33
C GLU A 183 5.18 -8.13 5.88
N VAL A 184 4.42 -7.05 5.66
CA VAL A 184 3.01 -6.97 6.09
C VAL A 184 2.15 -8.02 5.38
N ILE A 185 2.36 -8.25 4.09
CA ILE A 185 1.65 -9.27 3.30
C ILE A 185 1.86 -10.67 3.88
N GLN A 186 3.02 -10.95 4.47
CA GLN A 186 3.38 -12.25 5.05
C GLN A 186 2.88 -12.45 6.49
N ILE A 187 2.18 -11.49 7.09
CA ILE A 187 1.54 -11.67 8.40
C ILE A 187 0.61 -12.89 8.33
N GLU A 188 0.72 -13.76 9.32
CA GLU A 188 -0.05 -15.00 9.40
C GLU A 188 -1.57 -14.73 9.44
N GLN A 189 -2.35 -15.60 8.80
CA GLN A 189 -3.82 -15.50 8.75
C GLN A 189 -4.43 -15.36 10.15
N ALA A 190 -3.94 -16.13 11.13
CA ALA A 190 -4.43 -16.06 12.51
C ALA A 190 -4.26 -14.69 13.19
N VAL A 191 -3.39 -13.81 12.67
CA VAL A 191 -3.27 -12.43 13.15
C VAL A 191 -4.30 -11.53 12.47
N TRP A 192 -4.54 -11.73 11.18
CA TRP A 192 -5.58 -11.00 10.43
C TRP A 192 -6.96 -11.21 11.04
N GLU A 193 -7.28 -12.45 11.44
CA GLU A 193 -8.54 -12.83 12.10
C GLU A 193 -8.76 -12.16 13.47
N LYS A 194 -7.71 -11.64 14.10
CA LYS A 194 -7.80 -10.88 15.36
C LYS A 194 -8.18 -9.42 15.17
N GLY A 195 -8.29 -8.96 13.92
CA GLY A 195 -8.75 -7.65 13.56
C GLY A 195 -7.67 -6.57 13.55
N TYR A 196 -8.08 -5.37 13.15
CA TYR A 196 -7.19 -4.25 12.79
C TYR A 196 -6.26 -3.80 13.93
N VAL A 197 -6.68 -3.92 15.18
CA VAL A 197 -5.84 -3.53 16.34
C VAL A 197 -4.62 -4.42 16.44
N HIS A 198 -4.80 -5.74 16.32
CA HIS A 198 -3.71 -6.71 16.39
C HIS A 198 -2.80 -6.63 15.16
N VAL A 199 -3.37 -6.47 13.99
CA VAL A 199 -2.62 -6.26 12.74
C VAL A 199 -1.80 -4.98 12.82
N GLY A 200 -2.39 -3.88 13.31
CA GLY A 200 -1.68 -2.61 13.49
C GLY A 200 -0.50 -2.72 14.47
N ALA A 201 -0.67 -3.44 15.58
CA ALA A 201 0.41 -3.70 16.52
C ALA A 201 1.53 -4.57 15.90
N MET A 202 1.16 -5.60 15.12
CA MET A 202 2.14 -6.43 14.39
C MET A 202 2.93 -5.59 13.38
N ILE A 203 2.26 -4.77 12.59
CA ILE A 203 2.92 -3.86 11.62
C ILE A 203 3.89 -2.92 12.33
N ALA A 204 3.49 -2.31 13.44
CA ALA A 204 4.36 -1.44 14.22
C ALA A 204 5.62 -2.18 14.73
N GLY A 205 5.49 -3.46 15.12
CA GLY A 205 6.61 -4.33 15.46
C GLY A 205 7.55 -4.60 14.28
N ILE A 206 7.00 -4.85 13.09
CA ILE A 206 7.77 -5.03 11.86
C ILE A 206 8.54 -3.74 11.53
N GLU A 207 7.89 -2.59 11.57
CA GLU A 207 8.52 -1.29 11.33
C GLU A 207 9.68 -1.00 12.30
N ALA A 208 9.49 -1.34 13.58
CA ALA A 208 10.53 -1.16 14.59
C ALA A 208 11.77 -2.03 14.28
N ARG A 209 11.57 -3.31 13.92
CA ARG A 209 12.66 -4.22 13.53
C ARG A 209 13.40 -3.71 12.29
N MET A 210 12.68 -3.30 11.26
CA MET A 210 13.30 -2.81 10.02
C MET A 210 14.14 -1.55 10.27
N ARG A 211 13.65 -0.62 11.08
CA ARG A 211 14.43 0.58 11.48
C ARG A 211 15.70 0.24 12.22
N THR A 212 15.64 -0.76 13.12
CA THR A 212 16.81 -1.19 13.87
C THR A 212 17.83 -1.92 12.98
N ALA A 213 17.35 -2.69 11.98
CA ALA A 213 18.22 -3.38 11.02
C ALA A 213 18.93 -2.43 10.04
N VAL A 214 18.28 -1.29 9.71
CA VAL A 214 18.88 -0.26 8.81
C VAL A 214 19.78 0.69 9.58
N ALA A 215 19.55 0.93 10.89
CA ALA A 215 20.50 1.62 11.71
C ALA A 215 21.79 0.78 11.73
N PRO A 216 22.92 1.28 11.19
CA PRO A 216 24.19 0.59 11.39
C PRO A 216 24.30 0.35 12.90
N PRO A 217 24.77 -0.83 13.35
CA PRO A 217 25.02 -1.01 14.77
C PRO A 217 25.78 0.23 15.18
N LEU A 218 25.27 0.93 16.21
CA LEU A 218 26.06 1.95 16.87
C LEU A 218 27.30 1.16 17.34
N VAL A 219 28.27 1.05 16.46
CA VAL A 219 29.63 0.70 16.84
C VAL A 219 29.91 1.80 17.83
N ARG A 220 29.77 1.42 19.09
CA ARG A 220 30.26 2.23 20.20
C ARG A 220 31.71 2.45 19.80
N ASN A 221 31.96 3.62 19.22
CA ASN A 221 33.23 3.91 18.64
C ASN A 221 34.18 3.97 19.84
N GLU A 222 34.87 2.87 20.10
CA GLU A 222 36.12 2.91 20.83
C GLU A 222 37.09 3.92 20.16
N LEU A 223 36.83 4.25 18.88
CA LEU A 223 37.41 5.40 18.16
C LEU A 223 36.91 6.77 18.64
N ALA A 224 35.74 6.92 19.25
CA ALA A 224 35.29 8.21 19.78
C ALA A 224 36.10 8.61 21.04
N ASP A 225 36.60 7.64 21.79
CA ASP A 225 37.53 7.87 22.87
C ASP A 225 39.00 8.05 22.38
N ALA A 226 39.28 7.70 21.12
CA ALA A 226 40.55 7.86 20.48
C ALA A 226 40.72 9.17 19.67
N PHE A 227 39.60 9.82 19.32
CA PHE A 227 39.61 11.18 18.77
C PHE A 227 39.43 12.20 19.89
N VAL A 228 40.33 12.23 20.85
CA VAL A 228 40.76 13.50 21.40
C VAL A 228 41.51 14.17 20.24
N VAL A 229 40.77 14.98 19.48
CA VAL A 229 41.38 15.88 18.50
C VAL A 229 42.29 16.76 19.32
N ASP A 230 43.56 16.43 19.30
CA ASP A 230 44.58 17.36 19.72
C ASP A 230 44.38 18.58 18.82
N ALA A 231 43.90 19.67 19.41
CA ALA A 231 43.51 20.88 18.67
C ALA A 231 44.70 21.52 17.91
N GLU A 232 45.86 20.92 18.03
CA GLU A 232 47.12 21.34 17.39
C GLU A 232 47.48 20.46 16.17
N SER A 233 46.75 19.37 15.87
CA SER A 233 47.07 18.56 14.69
C SER A 233 46.18 18.99 13.52
N PRO A 234 46.74 19.59 12.45
CA PRO A 234 45.98 19.99 11.29
C PRO A 234 45.35 18.73 10.65
N LEU A 235 44.07 18.84 10.28
CA LEU A 235 43.39 17.77 9.49
C LEU A 235 44.28 17.48 8.25
N PRO A 236 44.47 16.21 7.88
CA PRO A 236 45.14 15.84 6.66
C PRO A 236 44.58 16.61 5.46
N ASP A 237 45.43 17.18 4.62
CA ASP A 237 45.01 17.99 3.47
C ASP A 237 44.01 17.25 2.56
N GLU A 238 44.16 15.94 2.41
CA GLU A 238 43.23 15.07 1.66
C GLU A 238 41.79 15.06 2.22
N LEU A 239 41.63 15.20 3.53
CA LEU A 239 40.33 15.27 4.18
C LEU A 239 39.73 16.68 4.06
N LEU A 240 40.55 17.70 4.10
CA LEU A 240 40.14 19.08 3.86
C LEU A 240 39.68 19.30 2.41
N ASP A 241 40.35 18.69 1.45
CA ASP A 241 40.01 18.77 0.05
C ASP A 241 38.73 18.00 -0.25
N TYR A 242 38.54 16.83 0.34
CA TYR A 242 37.26 16.06 0.26
C TYR A 242 36.05 16.83 0.83
N ILE A 243 36.24 17.54 1.95
CA ILE A 243 35.21 18.37 2.56
C ILE A 243 34.91 19.59 1.68
N LYS A 244 35.90 20.25 1.14
CA LYS A 244 35.72 21.42 0.24
C LYS A 244 35.02 21.06 -1.04
N GLU A 245 35.32 19.90 -1.63
CA GLU A 245 34.68 19.40 -2.85
C GLU A 245 33.19 19.10 -2.65
N ARG A 246 32.80 18.61 -1.46
CA ARG A 246 31.37 18.29 -1.15
C ARG A 246 30.57 19.45 -0.58
N VAL A 247 31.18 20.39 0.11
CA VAL A 247 30.47 21.54 0.72
C VAL A 247 30.48 22.77 -0.21
N GLY A 248 31.39 22.84 -1.15
CA GLY A 248 31.50 23.95 -2.11
C GLY A 248 30.67 23.79 -3.38
N ALA A 249 29.84 22.73 -3.51
CA ALA A 249 29.00 22.44 -4.67
C ALA A 249 27.51 22.85 -4.48
N HIS A 250 27.24 23.84 -3.62
CA HIS A 250 25.89 24.44 -3.44
C HIS A 250 25.96 25.94 -3.51
#